data_fc1793907cb67a2a354e57a0603f5555
#
_entry.id   fc1793907cb67a2a354e57a0603f5555
#
_cell.length_a   1.000
_cell.length_b   1.000
_cell.length_c   1.000
_cell.angle_alpha   90.00
_cell.angle_beta   90.00
_cell.angle_gamma   90.00
#
_symmetry.space_group_name_H-M   'P 1'
#
loop_
_entity.id
_entity.type
_entity.pdbx_description
1 polymer ?
#
loop_
_entity_poly.entity_id
_entity_poly.type
_entity_poly.pdbx_seq_one_letter_code
_entity_poly.pdbx_strand_id
1 'polypeptide(L)'
;MAGLSPHLSEFKFHGIIAPEDVLNACLNGTTCCGLAADQGTVYQQLIATTGGVEGNLCEQQFQPIFEAVAQQVIGGATLSCSYEIPPPPPGETFDKDEVNVEFDDGSGGMLQIGRVDDASQCGGVTDGWYYDNLVDPSVIITCPQTCEKIQGFAQASIAIIFGCATVPAG
;
A
#
# COMPACT_ATOMS: atom_id res chain seq x y z
N MET A 1 -9.64 1.43 31.04
CA MET A 1 -9.11 0.79 29.82
C MET A 1 -7.64 1.15 29.75
N ALA A 2 -6.74 0.15 29.80
CA ALA A 2 -5.32 0.39 29.58
C ALA A 2 -5.17 0.86 28.14
N GLY A 3 -4.62 2.07 27.95
CA GLY A 3 -4.41 2.62 26.61
C GLY A 3 -3.51 1.70 25.80
N LEU A 4 -3.93 1.36 24.59
CA LEU A 4 -3.06 0.73 23.61
C LEU A 4 -1.79 1.56 23.43
N SER A 5 -0.67 0.87 23.26
CA SER A 5 0.60 1.54 22.96
C SER A 5 0.42 2.50 21.76
N PRO A 6 1.05 3.69 21.77
CA PRO A 6 0.97 4.63 20.66
C PRO A 6 1.28 4.01 19.28
N HIS A 7 2.08 2.95 19.26
CA HIS A 7 2.40 2.19 18.03
C HIS A 7 1.25 1.29 17.53
N LEU A 8 0.17 1.14 18.29
CA LEU A 8 -1.00 0.34 17.94
C LEU A 8 -2.27 1.20 17.75
N SER A 9 -2.12 2.53 17.71
CA SER A 9 -3.27 3.45 17.59
C SER A 9 -3.93 3.43 16.21
N GLU A 10 -3.24 2.94 15.18
CA GLU A 10 -3.70 2.95 13.78
C GLU A 10 -3.80 1.55 13.15
N PHE A 11 -3.75 0.49 13.97
CA PHE A 11 -3.89 -0.85 13.42
C PHE A 11 -5.33 -1.15 13.00
N LYS A 12 -5.48 -1.93 11.93
CA LYS A 12 -6.76 -2.52 11.52
C LYS A 12 -6.74 -4.01 11.79
N PHE A 13 -7.78 -4.51 12.43
CA PHE A 13 -7.94 -5.93 12.71
C PHE A 13 -8.92 -6.53 11.69
N HIS A 14 -8.44 -7.46 10.88
CA HIS A 14 -9.26 -8.24 9.95
C HIS A 14 -9.46 -9.64 10.51
N GLY A 15 -10.64 -10.22 10.33
CA GLY A 15 -10.92 -11.54 10.86
C GLY A 15 -11.90 -12.34 10.01
N ILE A 16 -11.65 -13.63 9.87
CA ILE A 16 -12.60 -14.60 9.31
C ILE A 16 -13.21 -15.32 10.50
N ILE A 17 -14.46 -15.04 10.78
CA ILE A 17 -15.14 -15.44 12.02
C ILE A 17 -16.53 -15.99 11.74
N ALA A 18 -17.12 -16.67 12.73
CA ALA A 18 -18.53 -17.01 12.72
C ALA A 18 -19.34 -15.79 13.20
N PRO A 19 -20.12 -15.12 12.33
CA PRO A 19 -20.81 -13.88 12.68
C PRO A 19 -22.07 -14.08 13.49
N GLU A 20 -22.64 -15.28 13.47
CA GLU A 20 -23.91 -15.63 14.11
C GLU A 20 -23.72 -16.63 15.24
N ASP A 21 -24.68 -16.66 16.18
CA ASP A 21 -24.78 -17.70 17.20
C ASP A 21 -25.00 -19.05 16.50
N VAL A 22 -23.95 -19.84 16.45
CA VAL A 22 -23.88 -21.14 15.75
C VAL A 22 -24.95 -22.10 16.26
N LEU A 23 -25.24 -22.04 17.55
CA LEU A 23 -26.23 -22.94 18.18
C LEU A 23 -27.68 -22.58 17.79
N ASN A 24 -28.02 -21.29 17.80
CA ASN A 24 -29.32 -20.79 17.39
C ASN A 24 -29.57 -20.92 15.89
N ALA A 25 -28.56 -20.68 15.06
CA ALA A 25 -28.64 -20.87 13.60
C ALA A 25 -28.92 -22.33 13.25
N CYS A 26 -28.29 -23.30 13.92
CA CYS A 26 -28.56 -24.71 13.74
C CYS A 26 -29.98 -25.14 14.18
N LEU A 27 -30.45 -24.59 15.29
CA LEU A 27 -31.78 -24.97 15.84
C LEU A 27 -32.95 -24.38 15.05
N ASN A 28 -32.74 -23.23 14.40
CA ASN A 28 -33.77 -22.53 13.61
C ASN A 28 -33.77 -22.89 12.10
N GLY A 29 -32.97 -23.87 11.69
CA GLY A 29 -32.92 -24.35 10.31
C GLY A 29 -32.27 -23.36 9.32
N THR A 30 -31.58 -22.35 9.81
CA THR A 30 -30.69 -21.53 9.03
C THR A 30 -29.35 -22.24 8.82
N THR A 31 -28.52 -21.75 7.89
CA THR A 31 -27.26 -22.39 7.53
C THR A 31 -26.36 -22.54 8.77
N CYS A 32 -26.21 -23.77 9.24
CA CYS A 32 -25.39 -24.09 10.39
C CYS A 32 -23.91 -24.02 10.03
N CYS A 33 -23.15 -23.20 10.72
CA CYS A 33 -21.70 -23.12 10.61
C CYS A 33 -21.04 -24.27 11.38
N GLY A 34 -21.11 -25.48 10.84
CA GLY A 34 -20.54 -26.67 11.48
C GLY A 34 -19.01 -26.64 11.67
N LEU A 35 -18.35 -25.60 11.22
CA LEU A 35 -16.89 -25.41 11.34
C LEU A 35 -16.52 -24.52 12.53
N ALA A 36 -17.46 -23.81 13.10
CA ALA A 36 -17.22 -22.92 14.24
C ALA A 36 -17.70 -23.54 15.54
N ALA A 37 -16.89 -23.45 16.57
CA ALA A 37 -17.26 -23.89 17.92
C ALA A 37 -18.14 -22.88 18.65
N ASP A 38 -18.00 -21.58 18.33
CA ASP A 38 -18.75 -20.48 18.94
C ASP A 38 -18.72 -19.23 18.06
N GLN A 39 -19.58 -18.25 18.39
CA GLN A 39 -19.62 -16.96 17.72
C GLN A 39 -18.40 -16.10 18.08
N GLY A 40 -17.84 -15.42 17.09
CA GLY A 40 -16.66 -14.56 17.26
C GLY A 40 -16.97 -13.14 17.75
N THR A 41 -17.83 -12.96 18.77
CA THR A 41 -18.34 -11.64 19.23
C THR A 41 -17.25 -10.64 19.61
N VAL A 42 -16.19 -11.10 20.28
CA VAL A 42 -15.06 -10.23 20.69
C VAL A 42 -14.30 -9.73 19.47
N TYR A 43 -14.11 -10.61 18.48
CA TYR A 43 -13.43 -10.27 17.24
C TYR A 43 -14.29 -9.35 16.36
N GLN A 44 -15.63 -9.53 16.34
CA GLN A 44 -16.55 -8.60 15.68
C GLN A 44 -16.42 -7.18 16.23
N GLN A 45 -16.39 -7.05 17.57
CA GLN A 45 -16.20 -5.75 18.21
C GLN A 45 -14.84 -5.13 17.87
N LEU A 46 -13.80 -5.94 17.80
CA LEU A 46 -12.46 -5.46 17.46
C LEU A 46 -12.40 -5.00 15.99
N ILE A 47 -12.96 -5.77 15.06
CA ILE A 47 -13.09 -5.40 13.64
C ILE A 47 -13.86 -4.09 13.50
N ALA A 48 -15.03 -3.98 14.14
CA ALA A 48 -15.88 -2.78 14.10
C ALA A 48 -15.16 -1.54 14.69
N THR A 49 -14.39 -1.72 15.77
CA THR A 49 -13.65 -0.63 16.43
C THR A 49 -12.47 -0.16 15.59
N THR A 50 -11.80 -1.06 14.89
CA THR A 50 -10.59 -0.74 14.10
C THR A 50 -10.90 -0.47 12.63
N GLY A 51 -12.15 -0.65 12.19
CA GLY A 51 -12.55 -0.47 10.77
C GLY A 51 -11.94 -1.52 9.84
N GLY A 52 -11.73 -2.74 10.34
CA GLY A 52 -11.22 -3.86 9.54
C GLY A 52 -12.27 -4.54 8.68
N VAL A 53 -11.85 -5.59 7.96
CA VAL A 53 -12.74 -6.46 7.16
C VAL A 53 -13.18 -7.64 7.98
N GLU A 54 -14.49 -7.90 7.99
CA GLU A 54 -15.07 -9.11 8.54
C GLU A 54 -15.36 -10.11 7.42
N GLY A 55 -14.87 -11.33 7.55
CA GLY A 55 -15.17 -12.45 6.69
C GLY A 55 -16.03 -13.50 7.40
N ASN A 56 -17.02 -14.03 6.70
CA ASN A 56 -17.90 -15.07 7.22
C ASN A 56 -17.27 -16.45 7.02
N LEU A 57 -16.84 -17.07 8.11
CA LEU A 57 -16.27 -18.43 8.11
C LEU A 57 -17.29 -19.46 7.58
N CYS A 58 -18.58 -19.24 7.81
CA CYS A 58 -19.65 -20.19 7.49
C CYS A 58 -19.92 -20.30 6.00
N GLU A 59 -19.66 -19.24 5.23
CA GLU A 59 -19.85 -19.22 3.77
C GLU A 59 -18.73 -19.91 3.01
N GLN A 60 -17.56 -20.13 3.62
CA GLN A 60 -16.39 -20.75 2.99
C GLN A 60 -15.94 -20.07 1.67
N GLN A 61 -16.28 -18.79 1.50
CA GLN A 61 -15.89 -17.97 0.35
C GLN A 61 -14.81 -16.97 0.78
N PHE A 62 -13.55 -17.35 0.67
CA PHE A 62 -12.44 -16.57 1.20
C PHE A 62 -11.88 -15.54 0.21
N GLN A 63 -12.02 -15.79 -1.08
CA GLN A 63 -11.46 -14.90 -2.10
C GLN A 63 -11.97 -13.46 -2.01
N PRO A 64 -13.28 -13.17 -1.89
CA PRO A 64 -13.77 -11.80 -1.74
C PRO A 64 -13.26 -11.12 -0.46
N ILE A 65 -13.01 -11.90 0.60
CA ILE A 65 -12.47 -11.38 1.87
C ILE A 65 -11.04 -10.92 1.68
N PHE A 66 -10.19 -11.73 1.04
CA PHE A 66 -8.80 -11.37 0.75
C PHE A 66 -8.71 -10.18 -0.20
N GLU A 67 -9.59 -10.10 -1.20
CA GLU A 67 -9.69 -8.95 -2.10
C GLU A 67 -10.06 -7.67 -1.32
N ALA A 68 -11.03 -7.73 -0.41
CA ALA A 68 -11.43 -6.59 0.43
C ALA A 68 -10.30 -6.15 1.38
N VAL A 69 -9.56 -7.11 1.98
CA VAL A 69 -8.39 -6.80 2.82
C VAL A 69 -7.29 -6.15 1.98
N ALA A 70 -6.98 -6.69 0.80
CA ALA A 70 -5.98 -6.12 -0.10
C ALA A 70 -6.35 -4.67 -0.48
N GLN A 71 -7.61 -4.40 -0.83
CA GLN A 71 -8.08 -3.05 -1.15
C GLN A 71 -7.94 -2.09 0.05
N GLN A 72 -8.23 -2.54 1.27
CA GLN A 72 -8.03 -1.72 2.47
C GLN A 72 -6.55 -1.43 2.76
N VAL A 73 -5.67 -2.39 2.54
CA VAL A 73 -4.22 -2.19 2.72
C VAL A 73 -3.69 -1.21 1.69
N ILE A 74 -4.04 -1.39 0.41
CA ILE A 74 -3.62 -0.50 -0.68
C ILE A 74 -4.19 0.91 -0.46
N GLY A 75 -5.47 1.04 -0.14
CA GLY A 75 -6.12 2.34 0.09
C GLY A 75 -5.68 3.06 1.37
N GLY A 76 -5.02 2.38 2.30
CA GLY A 76 -4.47 2.95 3.53
C GLY A 76 -2.96 3.25 3.47
N ALA A 77 -2.27 2.74 2.45
CA ALA A 77 -0.85 2.96 2.26
C ALA A 77 -0.65 4.24 1.44
N THR A 78 -0.12 5.29 2.08
CA THR A 78 0.41 6.43 1.33
C THR A 78 1.70 6.02 0.65
N LEU A 79 1.88 6.42 -0.61
CA LEU A 79 3.12 6.19 -1.34
C LEU A 79 4.29 6.86 -0.62
N SER A 80 5.43 6.16 -0.56
CA SER A 80 6.67 6.74 -0.07
C SER A 80 7.14 7.86 -1.00
N CYS A 81 7.85 8.83 -0.47
CA CYS A 81 8.52 9.86 -1.24
C CYS A 81 10.00 9.56 -1.47
N SER A 82 10.47 8.44 -0.95
CA SER A 82 11.85 7.96 -1.11
C SER A 82 11.86 6.44 -1.35
N TYR A 83 12.70 6.00 -2.26
CA TYR A 83 12.80 4.62 -2.73
C TYR A 83 14.26 4.19 -2.74
N GLU A 84 14.58 3.12 -2.03
CA GLU A 84 15.92 2.54 -2.06
C GLU A 84 16.21 1.91 -3.43
N ILE A 85 17.43 2.14 -3.94
CA ILE A 85 17.89 1.53 -5.17
C ILE A 85 18.36 0.11 -4.86
N PRO A 86 17.74 -0.93 -5.46
CA PRO A 86 18.17 -2.30 -5.22
C PRO A 86 19.57 -2.52 -5.80
N PRO A 87 20.38 -3.39 -5.19
CA PRO A 87 21.66 -3.76 -5.76
C PRO A 87 21.46 -4.39 -7.16
N PRO A 88 22.33 -4.09 -8.13
CA PRO A 88 22.22 -4.66 -9.46
C PRO A 88 22.41 -6.19 -9.42
N PRO A 89 21.82 -6.93 -10.38
CA PRO A 89 22.03 -8.35 -10.53
C PRO A 89 23.53 -8.71 -10.65
N PRO A 90 23.94 -9.94 -10.30
CA PRO A 90 25.33 -10.36 -10.43
C PRO A 90 25.84 -10.23 -11.85
N GLY A 91 26.93 -9.44 -12.03
CA GLY A 91 27.55 -9.18 -13.32
C GLY A 91 27.05 -7.95 -14.05
N GLU A 92 26.06 -7.25 -13.48
CA GLU A 92 25.59 -5.97 -13.98
C GLU A 92 26.09 -4.80 -13.10
N THR A 93 26.16 -3.62 -13.67
CA THR A 93 26.51 -2.37 -12.96
C THR A 93 25.33 -1.43 -13.03
N PHE A 94 25.08 -0.73 -11.93
CA PHE A 94 24.06 0.31 -11.90
C PHE A 94 24.54 1.53 -12.71
N ASP A 95 23.71 1.96 -13.66
CA ASP A 95 23.93 3.21 -14.38
C ASP A 95 22.87 4.25 -13.93
N LYS A 96 23.34 5.28 -13.26
CA LYS A 96 22.46 6.36 -12.73
C LYS A 96 21.82 7.21 -13.84
N ASP A 97 22.32 7.16 -15.05
CA ASP A 97 21.78 7.89 -16.20
C ASP A 97 20.81 7.04 -17.04
N GLU A 98 20.51 5.82 -16.57
CA GLU A 98 19.53 4.90 -17.15
C GLU A 98 18.42 4.52 -16.16
N VAL A 99 17.86 5.51 -15.44
CA VAL A 99 16.79 5.32 -14.49
C VAL A 99 15.63 6.24 -14.80
N ASN A 100 14.43 5.69 -14.90
CA ASN A 100 13.18 6.44 -15.07
C ASN A 100 12.20 6.13 -13.96
N VAL A 101 11.41 7.12 -13.59
CA VAL A 101 10.35 7.01 -12.57
C VAL A 101 9.01 7.28 -13.23
N GLU A 102 8.12 6.32 -13.14
CA GLU A 102 6.76 6.40 -13.68
C GLU A 102 5.74 6.33 -12.54
N PHE A 103 4.72 7.15 -12.63
CA PHE A 103 3.61 7.21 -11.72
C PHE A 103 2.33 6.80 -12.44
N ASP A 104 1.59 5.85 -11.84
CA ASP A 104 0.24 5.45 -12.26
C ASP A 104 -0.75 5.92 -11.19
N ASP A 105 -1.76 6.69 -11.58
CA ASP A 105 -2.77 7.23 -10.66
C ASP A 105 -3.84 6.19 -10.24
N GLY A 106 -3.75 4.95 -10.76
CA GLY A 106 -4.71 3.88 -10.52
C GLY A 106 -6.01 4.00 -11.31
N SER A 107 -6.14 5.03 -12.17
CA SER A 107 -7.31 5.23 -13.05
C SER A 107 -6.97 5.10 -14.54
N GLY A 108 -5.74 4.75 -14.86
CA GLY A 108 -5.19 4.63 -16.20
C GLY A 108 -4.41 5.87 -16.67
N GLY A 109 -4.19 6.83 -15.77
CA GLY A 109 -3.30 7.97 -16.00
C GLY A 109 -1.86 7.60 -15.70
N MET A 110 -0.98 7.62 -16.71
CA MET A 110 0.46 7.41 -16.57
C MET A 110 1.18 8.74 -16.68
N LEU A 111 2.10 9.01 -15.74
CA LEU A 111 2.95 10.19 -15.73
C LEU A 111 4.41 9.78 -15.58
N GLN A 112 5.26 10.20 -16.50
CA GLN A 112 6.70 10.09 -16.35
C GLN A 112 7.21 11.28 -15.53
N ILE A 113 7.86 11.00 -14.40
CA ILE A 113 8.44 12.01 -13.52
C ILE A 113 9.89 12.22 -13.95
N GLY A 114 10.25 13.46 -14.32
CA GLY A 114 11.60 13.77 -14.80
C GLY A 114 12.63 13.91 -13.68
N ARG A 115 13.90 13.68 -13.99
CA ARG A 115 15.00 13.87 -13.04
C ARG A 115 15.46 15.33 -13.02
N VAL A 116 15.68 15.84 -11.81
CA VAL A 116 16.47 17.06 -11.54
C VAL A 116 17.80 16.68 -10.90
N ASP A 117 18.78 17.57 -10.92
CA ASP A 117 20.12 17.25 -10.39
C ASP A 117 20.13 17.17 -8.86
N ASP A 118 19.37 18.04 -8.20
CA ASP A 118 19.27 18.06 -6.74
C ASP A 118 17.97 18.72 -6.24
N ALA A 119 17.74 18.69 -4.93
CA ALA A 119 16.55 19.23 -4.27
C ALA A 119 16.32 20.72 -4.55
N SER A 120 17.36 21.50 -4.85
CA SER A 120 17.21 22.96 -5.08
C SER A 120 16.45 23.27 -6.37
N GLN A 121 16.49 22.35 -7.34
CA GLN A 121 15.80 22.49 -8.62
C GLN A 121 14.31 22.11 -8.56
N CYS A 122 13.88 21.47 -7.49
CA CYS A 122 12.49 21.04 -7.32
C CYS A 122 11.47 22.21 -7.46
N GLY A 123 11.83 23.41 -7.05
CA GLY A 123 10.95 24.58 -7.19
C GLY A 123 10.73 25.06 -8.62
N GLY A 124 11.50 24.59 -9.57
CA GLY A 124 11.43 24.98 -10.99
C GLY A 124 10.66 24.01 -11.88
N VAL A 125 10.23 22.87 -11.37
CA VAL A 125 9.56 21.82 -12.15
C VAL A 125 8.20 21.47 -11.54
N THR A 126 7.28 20.96 -12.36
CA THR A 126 5.96 20.51 -11.89
C THR A 126 6.04 19.16 -11.21
N ASP A 127 6.76 18.23 -11.82
CA ASP A 127 6.97 16.87 -11.35
C ASP A 127 8.46 16.51 -11.49
N GLY A 128 9.09 16.13 -10.39
CA GLY A 128 10.52 15.86 -10.39
C GLY A 128 10.95 14.83 -9.34
N TRP A 129 12.08 14.20 -9.61
CA TRP A 129 12.80 13.36 -8.66
C TRP A 129 14.30 13.59 -8.75
N TYR A 130 15.04 13.25 -7.72
CA TYR A 130 16.50 13.38 -7.65
C TYR A 130 17.11 12.26 -6.82
N TYR A 131 18.41 12.09 -6.88
CA TYR A 131 19.16 11.17 -6.04
C TYR A 131 19.58 11.82 -4.73
N ASP A 132 19.68 11.04 -3.66
CA ASP A 132 20.31 11.44 -2.39
C ASP A 132 21.77 11.86 -2.60
N ASN A 133 22.47 11.19 -3.52
CA ASN A 133 23.86 11.48 -3.89
C ASN A 133 24.06 11.20 -5.38
N LEU A 134 24.53 12.19 -6.15
CA LEU A 134 24.78 12.05 -7.59
C LEU A 134 26.02 11.20 -7.93
N VAL A 135 26.94 11.02 -6.99
CA VAL A 135 28.18 10.26 -7.22
C VAL A 135 27.97 8.78 -6.97
N ASP A 136 27.30 8.46 -5.87
CA ASP A 136 27.00 7.09 -5.43
C ASP A 136 25.57 7.05 -4.88
N PRO A 137 24.56 6.99 -5.79
CA PRO A 137 23.19 7.08 -5.38
C PRO A 137 22.71 5.80 -4.72
N SER A 138 22.01 5.95 -3.61
CA SER A 138 21.38 4.86 -2.85
C SER A 138 19.86 5.00 -2.76
N VAL A 139 19.35 6.22 -2.91
CA VAL A 139 17.93 6.53 -2.76
C VAL A 139 17.46 7.48 -3.87
N ILE A 140 16.32 7.18 -4.43
CA ILE A 140 15.53 8.06 -5.30
C ILE A 140 14.55 8.82 -4.42
N ILE A 141 14.52 10.16 -4.53
CA ILE A 141 13.66 11.03 -3.73
C ILE A 141 12.79 11.86 -4.67
N THR A 142 11.48 11.83 -4.48
CA THR A 142 10.57 12.69 -5.24
C THR A 142 10.59 14.12 -4.68
N CYS A 143 10.48 15.11 -5.56
CA CYS A 143 10.34 16.51 -5.14
C CYS A 143 9.12 16.70 -4.22
N PRO A 144 9.13 17.64 -3.25
CA PRO A 144 8.03 17.79 -2.28
C PRO A 144 6.64 17.90 -2.92
N GLN A 145 6.49 18.74 -3.95
CA GLN A 145 5.21 18.90 -4.67
C GLN A 145 4.80 17.63 -5.42
N THR A 146 5.76 16.89 -5.97
CA THR A 146 5.51 15.58 -6.60
C THR A 146 5.06 14.57 -5.55
N CYS A 147 5.71 14.55 -4.39
CA CYS A 147 5.36 13.70 -3.27
C CYS A 147 3.92 13.96 -2.79
N GLU A 148 3.56 15.22 -2.54
CA GLU A 148 2.20 15.60 -2.14
C GLU A 148 1.16 15.15 -3.19
N LYS A 149 1.48 15.33 -4.49
CA LYS A 149 0.62 14.92 -5.58
C LYS A 149 0.39 13.41 -5.58
N ILE A 150 1.45 12.60 -5.56
CA ILE A 150 1.33 11.12 -5.62
C ILE A 150 0.63 10.54 -4.39
N GLN A 151 0.80 11.15 -3.21
CA GLN A 151 0.13 10.74 -1.97
C GLN A 151 -1.36 11.07 -1.95
N GLY A 152 -1.84 11.91 -2.84
CA GLY A 152 -3.26 12.25 -2.99
C GLY A 152 -4.11 11.16 -3.65
N PHE A 153 -3.50 10.08 -4.17
CA PHE A 153 -4.20 9.02 -4.89
C PHE A 153 -4.18 7.71 -4.08
N ALA A 154 -5.36 7.17 -3.79
CA ALA A 154 -5.52 5.99 -2.93
C ALA A 154 -5.09 4.66 -3.58
N GLN A 155 -5.02 4.59 -4.93
CA GLN A 155 -4.68 3.37 -5.68
C GLN A 155 -3.50 3.58 -6.62
N ALA A 156 -2.71 4.61 -6.36
CA ALA A 156 -1.56 4.93 -7.18
C ALA A 156 -0.38 3.97 -6.95
N SER A 157 0.48 3.88 -7.95
CA SER A 157 1.74 3.15 -7.87
C SER A 157 2.89 3.95 -8.48
N ILE A 158 4.10 3.67 -7.99
CA ILE A 158 5.35 4.16 -8.57
C ILE A 158 6.12 2.98 -9.13
N ALA A 159 6.58 3.10 -10.36
CA ALA A 159 7.52 2.16 -10.98
C ALA A 159 8.86 2.85 -11.21
N ILE A 160 9.94 2.18 -10.81
CA ILE A 160 11.31 2.60 -11.11
C ILE A 160 11.84 1.65 -12.17
N ILE A 161 12.18 2.20 -13.34
CA ILE A 161 12.59 1.46 -14.52
C ILE A 161 14.07 1.71 -14.75
N PHE A 162 14.82 0.63 -14.93
CA PHE A 162 16.25 0.66 -15.20
C PHE A 162 16.54 0.25 -16.64
N GLY A 163 17.67 0.72 -17.20
CA GLY A 163 18.15 0.34 -18.51
C GLY A 163 17.63 1.18 -19.70
N CYS A 164 16.99 2.32 -19.41
CA CYS A 164 16.57 3.29 -20.42
C CYS A 164 17.08 4.68 -20.05
N ALA A 165 17.53 5.46 -21.03
CA ALA A 165 18.04 6.81 -20.82
C ALA A 165 17.10 7.65 -19.97
N THR A 166 17.62 8.28 -18.92
CA THR A 166 16.84 9.08 -17.97
C THR A 166 16.22 10.30 -18.63
N VAL A 167 14.94 10.54 -18.39
CA VAL A 167 14.22 11.74 -18.87
C VAL A 167 14.43 12.88 -17.87
N PRO A 168 14.95 14.04 -18.32
CA PRO A 168 15.06 15.22 -17.46
C PRO A 168 13.68 15.81 -17.16
N ALA A 169 13.55 16.47 -16.02
CA ALA A 169 12.35 17.26 -15.70
C ALA A 169 12.31 18.50 -16.61
N GLY A 170 11.11 18.82 -17.13
CA GLY A 170 10.86 19.98 -17.98
C GLY A 170 10.22 21.14 -17.22
#